data_368eabe2d827a4681384c12f28803239
#
_entry.id   368eabe2d827a4681384c12f28803239
#
_cell.length_a   1.000
_cell.length_b   1.000
_cell.length_c   1.000
_cell.angle_alpha   90.00
_cell.angle_beta   90.00
_cell.angle_gamma   90.00
#
_symmetry.space_group_name_H-M   'P 1'
#
loop_
_entity.id
_entity.type
_entity.pdbx_description
1 polymer ?
#
loop_
_entity_poly.entity_id
_entity_poly.type
_entity_poly.pdbx_seq_one_letter_code
_entity_poly.pdbx_strand_id
1 'polypeptide(L)'
;MSLLLSHSPKIFIRKPVLVRASAGRSSSPLQTPPCFVRGEVPCGPDHVELRIAYATRFFPKLIKKAPVELVYNDAAVTTVGSSHGWVASLMHDVGTLRLHDDLNPVASNSDPKRILLPPLVTLPHCQTQIITNVSLSSLSPEEEDCVVAVKFLGHQLSFCRPASQSNSKWFNIKIYNPCFFSSRVMFSKRHNMFRLPGAGGQLIGSWDLCEDKHTPKFQELRYHNLPELSKAERETMHSCFTSEHFVESRSTGETFLVKLFRQTVDGTSLKVKGTKLKTKGVMVFKVDDHGNAVYTQDIGDLAIFLSKSEPFCVRASSFPGVSPNHVYMLDVREVAYFKLTDSSIISYTHRFKAPYFCPPQNIEY
;
A
#
# COMPACT_ATOMS: atom_id res chain seq x y z
N MET A 1 81.15 -21.72 44.83
CA MET A 1 80.24 -22.78 44.41
C MET A 1 78.81 -22.29 44.80
N SER A 2 78.08 -21.83 43.88
CA SER A 2 76.75 -21.25 44.13
C SER A 2 75.72 -22.12 43.43
N LEU A 3 74.81 -22.67 44.20
CA LEU A 3 73.71 -23.48 43.74
C LEU A 3 72.51 -22.52 43.35
N LEU A 4 72.21 -22.44 42.08
CA LEU A 4 71.01 -21.75 41.53
C LEU A 4 69.85 -22.75 41.59
N LEU A 5 68.89 -22.45 42.46
CA LEU A 5 67.55 -23.08 42.50
C LEU A 5 66.65 -22.43 41.40
N SER A 6 66.29 -23.28 40.39
CA SER A 6 65.35 -22.94 39.38
C SER A 6 63.93 -23.05 39.94
N HIS A 7 63.18 -21.92 39.97
CA HIS A 7 61.77 -21.93 40.24
C HIS A 7 60.99 -22.05 38.92
N SER A 8 60.24 -23.14 38.75
CA SER A 8 59.29 -23.30 37.65
C SER A 8 58.02 -22.45 37.91
N PRO A 9 57.50 -21.67 36.92
CA PRO A 9 56.27 -20.94 37.09
C PRO A 9 55.07 -21.89 37.06
N LYS A 10 54.23 -21.79 38.08
CA LYS A 10 52.90 -22.47 38.11
C LYS A 10 51.97 -21.79 37.13
N ILE A 11 51.60 -22.49 36.06
CA ILE A 11 50.56 -22.05 35.09
C ILE A 11 49.22 -22.24 35.79
N PHE A 12 48.57 -21.12 36.12
CA PHE A 12 47.15 -21.10 36.54
C PHE A 12 46.27 -21.23 35.30
N ILE A 13 45.73 -22.42 35.07
CA ILE A 13 44.67 -22.64 34.09
C ILE A 13 43.39 -22.04 34.66
N ARG A 14 43.02 -20.85 34.19
CA ARG A 14 41.70 -20.29 34.44
C ARG A 14 40.68 -21.10 33.65
N LYS A 15 39.72 -21.75 34.35
CA LYS A 15 38.54 -22.36 33.74
C LYS A 15 37.78 -21.27 32.93
N PRO A 16 37.35 -21.55 31.69
CA PRO A 16 36.53 -20.61 30.96
C PRO A 16 35.22 -20.41 31.70
N VAL A 17 34.92 -19.19 32.12
CA VAL A 17 33.61 -18.79 32.58
C VAL A 17 32.71 -18.79 31.36
N LEU A 18 31.77 -19.74 31.31
CA LEU A 18 30.68 -19.73 30.36
C LEU A 18 29.82 -18.50 30.65
N VAL A 19 30.09 -17.38 29.96
CA VAL A 19 29.16 -16.27 29.88
C VAL A 19 27.97 -16.82 29.07
N ARG A 20 26.86 -17.13 29.76
CA ARG A 20 25.56 -17.29 29.12
C ARG A 20 25.26 -15.98 28.44
N ALA A 21 25.47 -15.94 27.12
CA ALA A 21 24.86 -14.91 26.29
C ALA A 21 23.34 -15.06 26.50
N SER A 22 22.79 -14.19 27.32
CA SER A 22 21.34 -13.93 27.30
C SER A 22 21.09 -13.42 25.90
N ALA A 23 20.50 -14.28 25.06
CA ALA A 23 19.93 -13.86 23.81
C ALA A 23 18.84 -12.84 24.19
N GLY A 24 19.21 -11.56 24.12
CA GLY A 24 18.28 -10.47 24.19
C GLY A 24 17.28 -10.72 23.04
N ARG A 25 16.07 -11.14 23.38
CA ARG A 25 14.93 -11.06 22.46
C ARG A 25 14.87 -9.59 22.10
N SER A 26 15.33 -9.24 20.91
CA SER A 26 14.96 -7.99 20.27
C SER A 26 13.43 -8.03 20.22
N SER A 27 12.78 -7.35 21.15
CA SER A 27 11.35 -7.16 21.11
C SER A 27 11.09 -6.28 19.90
N SER A 28 10.62 -6.90 18.81
CA SER A 28 10.10 -6.14 17.69
C SER A 28 9.07 -5.16 18.22
N PRO A 29 9.09 -3.89 17.79
CA PRO A 29 8.13 -2.90 18.24
C PRO A 29 6.71 -3.45 18.04
N LEU A 30 5.86 -3.25 19.03
CA LEU A 30 4.48 -3.69 18.93
C LEU A 30 3.81 -2.90 17.79
N GLN A 31 3.18 -3.62 16.87
CA GLN A 31 2.51 -3.01 15.72
C GLN A 31 1.00 -3.22 15.77
N THR A 32 0.27 -2.24 15.24
CA THR A 32 -1.16 -2.43 15.00
C THR A 32 -1.36 -3.47 13.89
N PRO A 33 -2.41 -4.31 13.97
CA PRO A 33 -2.80 -5.12 12.82
C PRO A 33 -3.26 -4.25 11.65
N PRO A 34 -3.23 -4.78 10.40
CA PRO A 34 -3.87 -4.12 9.27
C PRO A 34 -5.32 -3.77 9.61
N CYS A 35 -5.74 -2.53 9.31
CA CYS A 35 -7.05 -2.05 9.71
C CYS A 35 -7.70 -1.18 8.61
N PHE A 36 -8.99 -0.87 8.78
CA PHE A 36 -9.76 -0.01 7.90
C PHE A 36 -10.90 0.67 8.64
N VAL A 37 -11.39 1.76 8.08
CA VAL A 37 -12.59 2.44 8.59
C VAL A 37 -13.82 1.66 8.16
N ARG A 38 -14.49 1.03 9.13
CA ARG A 38 -15.70 0.26 8.88
C ARG A 38 -16.97 1.11 8.81
N GLY A 39 -17.01 2.17 9.58
CA GLY A 39 -18.16 3.06 9.65
C GLY A 39 -17.83 4.34 10.37
N GLU A 40 -18.76 5.27 10.29
CA GLU A 40 -18.64 6.58 10.88
C GLU A 40 -19.95 6.97 11.59
N VAL A 41 -19.82 7.80 12.62
CA VAL A 41 -20.95 8.39 13.34
C VAL A 41 -20.68 9.89 13.46
N PRO A 42 -21.59 10.77 13.02
CA PRO A 42 -21.42 12.21 13.21
C PRO A 42 -21.29 12.56 14.70
N CYS A 43 -20.32 13.40 15.05
CA CYS A 43 -20.09 13.90 16.39
C CYS A 43 -19.87 15.43 16.38
N GLY A 44 -20.95 16.17 16.24
CA GLY A 44 -20.93 17.62 16.02
C GLY A 44 -21.01 18.01 14.54
N PRO A 45 -20.90 19.32 14.23
CA PRO A 45 -21.07 19.83 12.87
C PRO A 45 -19.88 19.48 11.95
N ASP A 46 -18.65 19.45 12.48
CA ASP A 46 -17.43 19.39 11.68
C ASP A 46 -16.64 18.10 11.87
N HIS A 47 -17.11 17.17 12.72
CA HIS A 47 -16.38 15.96 13.06
C HIS A 47 -17.23 14.70 12.97
N VAL A 48 -16.56 13.59 12.72
CA VAL A 48 -17.11 12.24 12.77
C VAL A 48 -16.25 11.35 13.67
N GLU A 49 -16.92 10.43 14.35
CA GLU A 49 -16.24 9.31 15.01
C GLU A 49 -16.10 8.17 14.00
N LEU A 50 -14.87 7.81 13.70
CA LEU A 50 -14.52 6.70 12.85
C LEU A 50 -14.45 5.42 13.69
N ARG A 51 -15.15 4.40 13.23
CA ARG A 51 -15.10 3.06 13.80
C ARG A 51 -14.08 2.24 13.02
N ILE A 52 -12.87 2.11 13.55
CA ILE A 52 -11.77 1.36 12.92
C ILE A 52 -11.88 -0.10 13.33
N ALA A 53 -11.90 -0.99 12.33
CA ALA A 53 -11.88 -2.43 12.49
C ALA A 53 -10.55 -3.00 11.99
N TYR A 54 -10.04 -4.04 12.65
CA TYR A 54 -8.95 -4.81 12.10
C TYR A 54 -9.43 -5.63 10.90
N ALA A 55 -8.58 -5.78 9.89
CA ALA A 55 -8.94 -6.47 8.65
C ALA A 55 -9.41 -7.93 8.86
N THR A 56 -9.12 -8.49 10.02
CA THR A 56 -9.44 -9.88 10.41
C THR A 56 -10.71 -10.02 11.22
N ARG A 57 -11.23 -8.91 11.74
CA ARG A 57 -12.42 -8.89 12.60
C ARG A 57 -13.28 -7.70 12.26
N PHE A 58 -14.48 -7.93 11.75
CA PHE A 58 -15.43 -6.88 11.38
C PHE A 58 -15.93 -6.01 12.55
N PHE A 59 -15.59 -6.35 13.78
CA PHE A 59 -16.02 -5.56 14.94
C PHE A 59 -15.05 -4.39 15.16
N PRO A 60 -15.58 -3.17 15.34
CA PRO A 60 -14.77 -2.00 15.66
C PRO A 60 -13.96 -2.24 16.94
N LYS A 61 -12.68 -1.89 16.90
CA LYS A 61 -11.76 -1.99 18.03
C LYS A 61 -11.31 -0.63 18.53
N LEU A 62 -11.28 0.36 17.64
CA LEU A 62 -10.81 1.70 17.94
C LEU A 62 -11.85 2.73 17.45
N ILE A 63 -11.94 3.81 18.21
CA ILE A 63 -12.73 5.00 17.85
C ILE A 63 -11.74 6.13 17.66
N LYS A 64 -11.85 6.83 16.52
CA LYS A 64 -11.00 7.96 16.17
C LYS A 64 -11.84 9.13 15.69
N LYS A 65 -11.51 10.34 16.10
CA LYS A 65 -12.16 11.54 15.59
C LYS A 65 -11.46 12.03 14.34
N ALA A 66 -12.23 12.40 13.33
CA ALA A 66 -11.71 12.98 12.11
C ALA A 66 -12.65 14.09 11.60
N PRO A 67 -12.15 15.06 10.83
CA PRO A 67 -12.98 16.03 10.15
C PRO A 67 -13.98 15.36 9.19
N VAL A 68 -15.18 15.90 9.12
CA VAL A 68 -16.28 15.38 8.28
C VAL A 68 -15.87 15.35 6.79
N GLU A 69 -15.13 16.34 6.33
CA GLU A 69 -14.64 16.48 4.95
C GLU A 69 -13.77 15.32 4.46
N LEU A 70 -13.03 14.66 5.37
CA LEU A 70 -12.15 13.53 5.02
C LEU A 70 -12.92 12.24 4.77
N VAL A 71 -14.15 12.17 5.21
CA VAL A 71 -14.98 10.97 5.13
C VAL A 71 -16.10 11.15 4.11
N TYR A 72 -16.70 12.31 4.11
CA TYR A 72 -17.71 12.67 3.14
C TYR A 72 -17.07 13.58 2.09
N ASN A 73 -16.56 12.96 1.01
CA ASN A 73 -16.07 13.73 -0.13
C ASN A 73 -17.15 14.69 -0.58
N ASP A 74 -16.88 15.96 -0.48
CA ASP A 74 -17.73 17.04 -0.94
C ASP A 74 -17.14 17.75 -2.16
N ALA A 75 -17.75 18.86 -2.58
CA ALA A 75 -17.25 19.64 -3.71
C ALA A 75 -15.91 20.33 -3.40
N ALA A 76 -15.58 20.55 -2.13
CA ALA A 76 -14.37 21.26 -1.70
C ALA A 76 -13.19 20.33 -1.50
N VAL A 77 -13.40 19.11 -0.95
CA VAL A 77 -12.32 18.17 -0.59
C VAL A 77 -12.64 16.75 -1.05
N THR A 78 -11.69 16.12 -1.72
CA THR A 78 -11.80 14.73 -2.16
C THR A 78 -10.56 13.94 -1.73
N THR A 79 -10.76 12.83 -1.02
CA THR A 79 -9.66 11.91 -0.72
C THR A 79 -9.26 11.13 -1.97
N VAL A 80 -7.96 11.14 -2.31
CA VAL A 80 -7.45 10.63 -3.58
C VAL A 80 -6.57 9.41 -3.46
N GLY A 81 -6.09 9.09 -2.26
CA GLY A 81 -5.25 7.91 -2.02
C GLY A 81 -4.71 7.87 -0.60
N SER A 82 -4.02 6.80 -0.29
CA SER A 82 -3.34 6.62 1.00
C SER A 82 -2.07 5.79 0.81
N SER A 83 -1.03 6.13 1.57
CA SER A 83 0.24 5.39 1.62
C SER A 83 0.78 5.45 3.05
N HIS A 84 1.26 4.32 3.59
CA HIS A 84 1.86 4.22 4.94
C HIS A 84 1.01 4.75 6.12
N GLY A 85 -0.31 4.79 5.97
CA GLY A 85 -1.20 5.35 7.00
C GLY A 85 -1.49 6.86 6.83
N TRP A 86 -0.84 7.51 5.89
CA TRP A 86 -1.13 8.87 5.47
C TRP A 86 -2.18 8.88 4.36
N VAL A 87 -3.17 9.72 4.48
CA VAL A 87 -4.20 9.93 3.45
C VAL A 87 -3.95 11.25 2.74
N ALA A 88 -4.06 11.22 1.42
CA ALA A 88 -3.97 12.42 0.60
C ALA A 88 -5.37 12.91 0.23
N SER A 89 -5.63 14.19 0.47
CA SER A 89 -6.87 14.88 0.09
C SER A 89 -6.57 16.01 -0.88
N LEU A 90 -7.34 16.09 -1.96
CA LEU A 90 -7.29 17.19 -2.92
C LEU A 90 -8.28 18.27 -2.48
N MET A 91 -7.77 19.48 -2.24
CA MET A 91 -8.54 20.69 -1.97
C MET A 91 -8.79 21.37 -3.33
N HIS A 92 -10.04 21.34 -3.80
CA HIS A 92 -10.38 21.75 -5.16
C HIS A 92 -10.32 23.28 -5.37
N ASP A 93 -10.60 24.07 -4.35
CA ASP A 93 -10.57 25.54 -4.37
C ASP A 93 -9.18 26.10 -4.66
N VAL A 94 -8.16 25.50 -4.08
CA VAL A 94 -6.76 25.93 -4.21
C VAL A 94 -5.91 24.99 -5.09
N GLY A 95 -6.46 23.85 -5.52
CA GLY A 95 -5.76 22.87 -6.34
C GLY A 95 -4.55 22.24 -5.66
N THR A 96 -4.59 22.09 -4.32
CA THR A 96 -3.47 21.55 -3.52
C THR A 96 -3.82 20.21 -2.93
N LEU A 97 -2.77 19.40 -2.70
CA LEU A 97 -2.90 18.19 -1.90
C LEU A 97 -2.50 18.46 -0.46
N ARG A 98 -3.25 17.87 0.46
CA ARG A 98 -2.93 17.81 1.88
C ARG A 98 -2.73 16.35 2.29
N LEU A 99 -1.59 16.03 2.86
CA LEU A 99 -1.34 14.76 3.53
C LEU A 99 -1.78 14.87 4.99
N HIS A 100 -2.45 13.86 5.50
CA HIS A 100 -2.88 13.84 6.89
C HIS A 100 -2.92 12.42 7.45
N ASP A 101 -2.74 12.30 8.76
CA ASP A 101 -2.72 11.02 9.49
C ASP A 101 -4.00 10.77 10.29
N ASP A 102 -5.05 11.56 10.06
CA ASP A 102 -6.33 11.48 10.77
C ASP A 102 -6.94 10.06 10.77
N LEU A 103 -6.69 9.25 9.73
CA LEU A 103 -7.19 7.88 9.63
C LEU A 103 -6.21 6.83 10.18
N ASN A 104 -5.00 7.24 10.57
CA ASN A 104 -4.01 6.35 11.16
C ASN A 104 -4.40 6.01 12.61
N PRO A 105 -4.53 4.72 12.97
CA PRO A 105 -5.00 4.31 14.31
C PRO A 105 -4.10 4.76 15.47
N VAL A 106 -2.82 5.01 15.22
CA VAL A 106 -1.87 5.43 16.26
C VAL A 106 -1.65 6.95 16.32
N ALA A 107 -2.12 7.69 15.33
CA ALA A 107 -1.98 9.14 15.34
C ALA A 107 -2.85 9.81 16.42
N SER A 108 -2.43 10.98 16.89
CA SER A 108 -3.16 11.74 17.91
C SER A 108 -4.58 12.09 17.46
N ASN A 109 -5.53 12.05 18.38
CA ASN A 109 -6.88 12.53 18.14
C ASN A 109 -7.01 14.04 18.35
N SER A 110 -6.15 14.62 19.20
CA SER A 110 -6.18 16.05 19.55
C SER A 110 -5.27 16.90 18.66
N ASP A 111 -4.21 16.29 18.11
CA ASP A 111 -3.21 16.96 17.28
C ASP A 111 -2.79 16.06 16.11
N PRO A 112 -3.69 15.82 15.14
CA PRO A 112 -3.35 15.07 13.94
C PRO A 112 -2.40 15.88 13.07
N LYS A 113 -1.43 15.20 12.47
CA LYS A 113 -0.46 15.83 11.58
C LYS A 113 -1.08 16.08 10.21
N ARG A 114 -0.87 17.29 9.69
CA ARG A 114 -1.37 17.72 8.39
C ARG A 114 -0.33 18.53 7.65
N ILE A 115 0.08 18.04 6.49
CA ILE A 115 1.13 18.63 5.66
C ILE A 115 0.49 19.10 4.35
N LEU A 116 0.52 20.41 4.12
CA LEU A 116 0.07 21.00 2.87
C LEU A 116 1.21 20.92 1.85
N LEU A 117 0.91 20.34 0.67
CA LEU A 117 1.83 20.31 -0.45
C LEU A 117 1.64 21.54 -1.35
N PRO A 118 2.62 21.86 -2.20
CA PRO A 118 2.47 22.95 -3.16
C PRO A 118 1.25 22.74 -4.07
N PRO A 119 0.70 23.81 -4.70
CA PRO A 119 -0.35 23.68 -5.69
C PRO A 119 0.04 22.76 -6.83
N LEU A 120 -0.88 21.86 -7.20
CA LEU A 120 -0.67 20.94 -8.30
C LEU A 120 -0.60 21.70 -9.64
N VAL A 121 0.37 21.33 -10.45
CA VAL A 121 0.51 21.85 -11.82
C VAL A 121 0.27 20.71 -12.79
N THR A 122 -0.73 20.84 -13.65
CA THR A 122 -1.01 19.87 -14.70
C THR A 122 -0.21 20.18 -15.95
N LEU A 123 0.29 19.13 -16.61
CA LEU A 123 0.98 19.28 -17.89
C LEU A 123 -0.01 19.74 -18.97
N PRO A 124 0.44 20.52 -19.98
CA PRO A 124 -0.38 20.87 -21.15
C PRO A 124 -1.00 19.62 -21.78
N HIS A 125 -2.25 19.73 -22.18
CA HIS A 125 -3.04 18.63 -22.76
C HIS A 125 -3.31 17.44 -21.82
N CYS A 126 -3.05 17.58 -20.53
CA CYS A 126 -3.57 16.64 -19.53
C CYS A 126 -5.07 16.90 -19.37
N GLN A 127 -5.89 16.07 -20.02
CA GLN A 127 -7.36 16.29 -20.06
C GLN A 127 -8.05 15.96 -18.76
N THR A 128 -7.36 15.36 -17.81
CA THR A 128 -7.97 14.90 -16.57
C THR A 128 -7.14 15.30 -15.35
N GLN A 129 -7.83 15.85 -14.36
CA GLN A 129 -7.29 16.10 -13.02
C GLN A 129 -7.54 14.93 -12.06
N ILE A 130 -8.01 13.79 -12.59
CA ILE A 130 -8.32 12.62 -11.77
C ILE A 130 -7.00 11.98 -11.34
N ILE A 131 -6.81 11.93 -10.03
CA ILE A 131 -5.68 11.24 -9.41
C ILE A 131 -6.04 9.76 -9.26
N THR A 132 -5.19 8.87 -9.77
CA THR A 132 -5.37 7.41 -9.66
C THR A 132 -4.92 6.89 -8.30
N ASN A 133 -3.78 7.38 -7.80
CA ASN A 133 -3.31 7.14 -6.44
C ASN A 133 -2.11 8.03 -6.08
N VAL A 134 -1.73 7.92 -4.79
CA VAL A 134 -0.56 8.56 -4.19
C VAL A 134 0.30 7.48 -3.54
N SER A 135 1.62 7.64 -3.60
CA SER A 135 2.61 6.76 -2.96
C SER A 135 3.72 7.60 -2.32
N LEU A 136 4.23 7.15 -1.17
CA LEU A 136 5.33 7.79 -0.46
C LEU A 136 6.56 6.88 -0.48
N SER A 137 7.76 7.48 -0.60
CA SER A 137 9.03 6.72 -0.57
C SER A 137 9.44 6.29 0.84
N SER A 138 8.89 6.92 1.89
CA SER A 138 9.16 6.61 3.29
C SER A 138 7.89 6.54 4.14
N LEU A 139 8.04 6.11 5.39
CA LEU A 139 6.91 5.94 6.32
C LEU A 139 6.30 7.26 6.76
N SER A 140 7.12 8.31 6.81
CA SER A 140 6.67 9.66 7.17
C SER A 140 7.02 10.65 6.08
N PRO A 141 6.09 11.51 5.66
CA PRO A 141 6.38 12.63 4.76
C PRO A 141 7.20 13.74 5.41
N GLU A 142 7.44 13.66 6.72
CA GLU A 142 8.31 14.59 7.48
C GLU A 142 9.81 14.23 7.33
N GLU A 143 10.12 13.01 6.85
CA GLU A 143 11.50 12.62 6.58
C GLU A 143 12.09 13.48 5.44
N GLU A 144 13.33 13.94 5.59
CA GLU A 144 13.96 14.91 4.68
C GLU A 144 14.05 14.41 3.24
N ASP A 145 14.28 13.13 3.06
CA ASP A 145 14.40 12.47 1.77
C ASP A 145 13.07 11.89 1.24
N CYS A 146 11.98 12.07 1.98
CA CYS A 146 10.67 11.58 1.55
C CYS A 146 10.24 12.24 0.24
N VAL A 147 9.80 11.41 -0.69
CA VAL A 147 9.21 11.83 -1.95
C VAL A 147 7.77 11.35 -2.02
N VAL A 148 6.87 12.27 -2.33
CA VAL A 148 5.47 11.99 -2.64
C VAL A 148 5.31 11.87 -4.14
N ALA A 149 4.81 10.74 -4.61
CA ALA A 149 4.45 10.52 -6.01
C ALA A 149 2.93 10.59 -6.17
N VAL A 150 2.46 11.33 -7.17
CA VAL A 150 1.05 11.44 -7.53
C VAL A 150 0.88 11.01 -8.98
N LYS A 151 0.08 9.97 -9.20
CA LYS A 151 -0.25 9.49 -10.54
C LYS A 151 -1.63 10.00 -10.94
N PHE A 152 -1.68 10.69 -12.07
CA PHE A 152 -2.93 11.14 -12.68
C PHE A 152 -3.45 10.10 -13.68
N LEU A 153 -4.75 10.05 -13.87
CA LEU A 153 -5.32 9.32 -14.99
C LEU A 153 -4.91 10.04 -16.29
N GLY A 154 -4.12 9.35 -17.14
CA GLY A 154 -3.50 9.93 -18.31
C GLY A 154 -1.97 9.97 -18.20
N HIS A 155 -1.37 10.92 -18.89
CA HIS A 155 0.07 10.94 -19.17
C HIS A 155 0.93 11.64 -18.12
N GLN A 156 0.42 11.95 -16.93
CA GLN A 156 1.20 12.67 -15.92
C GLN A 156 1.50 11.82 -14.69
N LEU A 157 2.75 11.90 -14.24
CA LEU A 157 3.26 11.47 -12.96
C LEU A 157 4.03 12.64 -12.33
N SER A 158 3.70 12.99 -11.10
CA SER A 158 4.27 14.15 -10.42
C SER A 158 4.93 13.74 -9.11
N PHE A 159 6.06 14.36 -8.80
CA PHE A 159 6.82 14.14 -7.58
C PHE A 159 7.02 15.43 -6.79
N CYS A 160 7.01 15.33 -5.47
CA CYS A 160 7.27 16.44 -4.56
C CYS A 160 8.03 15.94 -3.33
N ARG A 161 8.90 16.77 -2.76
CA ARG A 161 9.56 16.55 -1.47
C ARG A 161 8.95 17.48 -0.42
N PRO A 162 8.12 16.96 0.52
CA PRO A 162 7.39 17.80 1.46
C PRO A 162 8.27 18.56 2.45
N ALA A 163 9.33 17.92 2.94
CA ALA A 163 10.19 18.50 3.98
C ALA A 163 11.04 19.71 3.51
N SER A 164 11.17 19.90 2.19
CA SER A 164 11.88 21.06 1.61
C SER A 164 11.02 22.33 1.61
N GLN A 165 10.57 22.78 2.80
CA GLN A 165 9.55 23.81 2.98
C GLN A 165 9.78 25.13 2.22
N SER A 166 11.02 25.56 2.00
CA SER A 166 11.32 26.85 1.33
C SER A 166 11.34 26.78 -0.21
N ASN A 167 11.48 25.57 -0.80
CA ASN A 167 11.59 25.33 -2.24
C ASN A 167 10.81 24.12 -2.75
N SER A 168 9.83 23.64 -2.00
CA SER A 168 9.02 22.51 -2.39
C SER A 168 8.26 22.81 -3.69
N LYS A 169 8.57 22.10 -4.76
CA LYS A 169 7.93 22.23 -6.08
C LYS A 169 7.58 20.85 -6.63
N TRP A 170 6.51 20.80 -7.41
CA TRP A 170 6.20 19.60 -8.18
C TRP A 170 7.14 19.46 -9.35
N PHE A 171 7.70 18.28 -9.48
CA PHE A 171 8.41 17.83 -10.66
C PHE A 171 7.48 16.93 -11.48
N ASN A 172 7.14 17.34 -12.70
CA ASN A 172 6.15 16.66 -13.54
C ASN A 172 6.84 15.87 -14.65
N ILE A 173 6.53 14.58 -14.75
CA ILE A 173 6.98 13.70 -15.82
C ILE A 173 5.83 13.41 -16.77
N LYS A 174 6.07 13.56 -18.06
CA LYS A 174 5.17 13.13 -19.12
C LYS A 174 5.41 11.67 -19.47
N ILE A 175 4.38 10.85 -19.28
CA ILE A 175 4.37 9.44 -19.67
C ILE A 175 3.89 9.35 -21.11
N TYR A 176 4.72 8.83 -22.01
CA TYR A 176 4.38 8.72 -23.43
C TYR A 176 3.65 7.43 -23.78
N ASN A 177 3.93 6.34 -23.06
CA ASN A 177 3.32 5.04 -23.33
C ASN A 177 1.92 4.95 -22.71
N PRO A 178 0.83 4.81 -23.52
CA PRO A 178 -0.54 4.78 -23.05
C PRO A 178 -0.86 3.64 -22.08
N CYS A 179 -0.09 2.54 -22.09
CA CYS A 179 -0.33 1.42 -21.18
C CYS A 179 -0.20 1.83 -19.70
N PHE A 180 0.48 2.95 -19.40
CA PHE A 180 0.61 3.46 -18.03
C PHE A 180 -0.41 4.55 -17.65
N PHE A 181 -1.35 4.90 -18.53
CA PHE A 181 -2.26 6.01 -18.27
C PHE A 181 -3.20 5.73 -17.09
N SER A 182 -3.66 4.50 -16.93
CA SER A 182 -4.52 4.07 -15.81
C SER A 182 -3.76 3.42 -14.66
N SER A 183 -2.44 3.29 -14.76
CA SER A 183 -1.59 2.62 -13.78
C SER A 183 -1.60 3.32 -12.44
N ARG A 184 -1.31 2.55 -11.40
CA ARG A 184 -1.06 3.03 -10.04
C ARG A 184 0.43 3.04 -9.76
N VAL A 185 0.92 4.10 -9.15
CA VAL A 185 2.31 4.20 -8.71
C VAL A 185 2.50 3.53 -7.35
N MET A 186 3.61 2.82 -7.17
CA MET A 186 4.08 2.32 -5.89
C MET A 186 5.57 2.62 -5.73
N PHE A 187 6.04 2.77 -4.50
CA PHE A 187 7.46 2.86 -4.20
C PHE A 187 8.03 1.47 -3.88
N SER A 188 9.01 1.04 -4.64
CA SER A 188 9.78 -0.16 -4.36
C SER A 188 10.97 0.19 -3.48
N LYS A 189 10.92 -0.24 -2.22
CA LYS A 189 12.05 -0.05 -1.29
C LYS A 189 13.27 -0.86 -1.72
N ARG A 190 13.04 -2.05 -2.29
CA ARG A 190 14.11 -2.93 -2.79
C ARG A 190 14.92 -2.27 -3.90
N HIS A 191 14.24 -1.59 -4.85
CA HIS A 191 14.88 -0.97 -6.01
C HIS A 191 15.14 0.52 -5.82
N ASN A 192 14.64 1.12 -4.74
CA ASN A 192 14.67 2.56 -4.47
C ASN A 192 14.09 3.39 -5.64
N MET A 193 12.98 2.94 -6.21
CA MET A 193 12.34 3.53 -7.40
C MET A 193 10.83 3.53 -7.27
N PHE A 194 10.19 4.50 -7.93
CA PHE A 194 8.75 4.44 -8.18
C PHE A 194 8.46 3.56 -9.39
N ARG A 195 7.54 2.62 -9.23
CA ARG A 195 7.21 1.62 -10.25
C ARG A 195 5.72 1.64 -10.58
N LEU A 196 5.40 1.45 -11.86
CA LEU A 196 4.04 1.38 -12.38
C LEU A 196 3.89 0.11 -13.21
N PRO A 197 2.89 -0.75 -12.91
CA PRO A 197 2.51 -1.83 -13.82
C PRO A 197 1.72 -1.24 -14.99
N GLY A 198 2.07 -1.57 -16.22
CA GLY A 198 1.27 -1.20 -17.38
C GLY A 198 -0.06 -1.94 -17.42
N ALA A 199 -1.08 -1.35 -18.00
CA ALA A 199 -2.36 -2.00 -18.27
C ALA A 199 -2.14 -3.28 -19.10
N GLY A 200 -2.82 -4.37 -18.72
CA GLY A 200 -2.56 -5.71 -19.27
C GLY A 200 -1.37 -6.41 -18.61
N GLY A 201 -0.54 -5.68 -17.83
CA GLY A 201 0.55 -6.24 -17.03
C GLY A 201 1.71 -6.78 -17.84
N GLN A 202 1.94 -6.31 -19.05
CA GLN A 202 3.07 -6.77 -19.88
C GLN A 202 4.34 -5.96 -19.67
N LEU A 203 4.21 -4.76 -19.16
CA LEU A 203 5.33 -3.83 -18.94
C LEU A 203 5.33 -3.31 -17.50
N ILE A 204 6.53 -3.06 -17.01
CA ILE A 204 6.78 -2.29 -15.79
C ILE A 204 7.55 -1.03 -16.20
N GLY A 205 7.05 0.13 -15.79
CA GLY A 205 7.80 1.38 -15.84
C GLY A 205 8.41 1.68 -14.46
N SER A 206 9.68 2.05 -14.43
CA SER A 206 10.40 2.41 -13.20
C SER A 206 11.06 3.76 -13.36
N TRP A 207 10.89 4.64 -12.36
CA TRP A 207 11.46 5.99 -12.33
C TRP A 207 12.41 6.11 -11.14
N ASP A 208 13.67 6.36 -11.43
CA ASP A 208 14.71 6.68 -10.47
C ASP A 208 14.75 8.20 -10.26
N LEU A 209 14.62 8.63 -9.02
CA LEU A 209 14.66 10.05 -8.68
C LEU A 209 16.08 10.58 -8.44
N CYS A 210 17.07 9.70 -8.40
CA CYS A 210 18.48 10.04 -8.23
C CYS A 210 19.18 10.32 -9.57
N GLU A 211 18.55 9.93 -10.71
CA GLU A 211 19.11 10.16 -12.03
C GLU A 211 18.61 11.50 -12.61
N ASP A 212 19.53 12.36 -13.08
CA ASP A 212 19.22 13.70 -13.61
C ASP A 212 18.27 13.69 -14.84
N LYS A 213 18.19 12.59 -15.54
CA LYS A 213 17.38 12.49 -16.77
C LYS A 213 15.95 12.04 -16.52
N HIS A 214 15.62 11.53 -15.36
CA HIS A 214 14.29 11.00 -14.99
C HIS A 214 13.61 10.14 -16.10
N THR A 215 14.43 9.50 -16.93
CA THR A 215 13.95 8.63 -18.00
C THR A 215 13.47 7.31 -17.41
N PRO A 216 12.26 6.85 -17.75
CA PRO A 216 11.79 5.58 -17.24
C PRO A 216 12.62 4.41 -17.76
N LYS A 217 12.90 3.45 -16.89
CA LYS A 217 13.39 2.13 -17.27
C LYS A 217 12.18 1.24 -17.50
N PHE A 218 12.09 0.63 -18.68
CA PHE A 218 11.00 -0.30 -19.00
C PHE A 218 11.49 -1.73 -18.89
N GLN A 219 10.68 -2.59 -18.28
CA GLN A 219 10.91 -4.02 -18.15
C GLN A 219 9.70 -4.77 -18.70
N GLU A 220 9.94 -5.68 -19.65
CA GLU A 220 8.90 -6.60 -20.14
C GLU A 220 8.71 -7.75 -19.16
N LEU A 221 7.45 -8.14 -18.98
CA LEU A 221 7.09 -9.30 -18.16
C LEU A 221 6.83 -10.52 -19.04
N ARG A 222 7.47 -11.63 -18.65
CA ARG A 222 7.29 -12.95 -19.26
C ARG A 222 6.49 -13.81 -18.30
N TYR A 223 5.31 -14.23 -18.75
CA TYR A 223 4.41 -15.01 -17.91
C TYR A 223 4.72 -16.49 -18.00
N HIS A 224 4.78 -17.14 -16.84
CA HIS A 224 5.02 -18.57 -16.71
C HIS A 224 3.94 -19.22 -15.84
N ASN A 225 3.72 -20.53 -16.05
CA ASN A 225 2.79 -21.36 -15.27
C ASN A 225 1.37 -20.80 -15.22
N LEU A 226 0.89 -20.23 -16.34
CA LEU A 226 -0.49 -19.75 -16.41
C LEU A 226 -1.46 -20.90 -16.12
N PRO A 227 -2.53 -20.65 -15.32
CA PRO A 227 -3.50 -21.68 -15.02
C PRO A 227 -4.30 -22.06 -16.28
N GLU A 228 -4.63 -23.33 -16.40
CA GLU A 228 -5.62 -23.79 -17.36
C GLU A 228 -7.01 -23.34 -16.90
N LEU A 229 -7.60 -22.46 -17.63
CA LEU A 229 -8.95 -21.95 -17.34
C LEU A 229 -9.96 -22.69 -18.21
N SER A 230 -11.08 -23.06 -17.62
CA SER A 230 -12.25 -23.54 -18.36
C SER A 230 -12.78 -22.45 -19.31
N LYS A 231 -13.58 -22.84 -20.30
CA LYS A 231 -14.19 -21.88 -21.23
C LYS A 231 -15.02 -20.82 -20.48
N ALA A 232 -15.80 -21.22 -19.49
CA ALA A 232 -16.63 -20.32 -18.69
C ALA A 232 -15.82 -19.32 -17.87
N GLU A 233 -14.69 -19.75 -17.27
CA GLU A 233 -13.80 -18.86 -16.54
C GLU A 233 -13.15 -17.83 -17.47
N ARG A 234 -12.68 -18.24 -18.65
CA ARG A 234 -12.14 -17.33 -19.67
C ARG A 234 -13.16 -16.29 -20.09
N GLU A 235 -14.38 -16.71 -20.42
CA GLU A 235 -15.48 -15.80 -20.80
C GLU A 235 -15.80 -14.81 -19.67
N THR A 236 -15.83 -15.27 -18.42
CA THR A 236 -16.02 -14.41 -17.24
C THR A 236 -14.90 -13.38 -17.13
N MET A 237 -13.63 -13.80 -17.24
CA MET A 237 -12.50 -12.89 -17.13
C MET A 237 -12.44 -11.87 -18.28
N HIS A 238 -12.80 -12.30 -19.51
CA HIS A 238 -12.88 -11.39 -20.66
C HIS A 238 -13.95 -10.31 -20.50
N SER A 239 -15.02 -10.58 -19.78
CA SER A 239 -16.08 -9.62 -19.47
C SER A 239 -15.76 -8.68 -18.30
N CYS A 240 -14.64 -8.87 -17.63
CA CYS A 240 -14.23 -8.10 -16.46
C CYS A 240 -13.35 -6.90 -16.83
N PHE A 241 -13.48 -5.85 -16.04
CA PHE A 241 -12.45 -4.82 -15.94
C PHE A 241 -11.26 -5.38 -15.16
N THR A 242 -10.07 -5.25 -15.71
CA THR A 242 -8.84 -5.70 -15.07
C THR A 242 -8.07 -4.50 -14.53
N SER A 243 -7.53 -4.66 -13.33
CA SER A 243 -6.57 -3.71 -12.76
C SER A 243 -5.35 -4.45 -12.24
N GLU A 244 -4.19 -3.85 -12.47
CA GLU A 244 -2.89 -4.38 -12.09
C GLU A 244 -2.35 -3.63 -10.87
N HIS A 245 -1.84 -4.40 -9.90
CA HIS A 245 -1.28 -3.86 -8.66
C HIS A 245 0.07 -4.50 -8.39
N PHE A 246 1.09 -3.68 -8.19
CA PHE A 246 2.35 -4.16 -7.62
C PHE A 246 2.27 -4.17 -6.11
N VAL A 247 2.84 -5.21 -5.52
CA VAL A 247 2.94 -5.38 -4.07
C VAL A 247 4.34 -5.90 -3.74
N GLU A 248 5.05 -5.22 -2.87
CA GLU A 248 6.34 -5.64 -2.37
C GLU A 248 6.24 -6.11 -0.91
N SER A 249 6.76 -7.31 -0.65
CA SER A 249 6.88 -7.82 0.71
C SER A 249 8.15 -7.28 1.36
N ARG A 250 8.00 -6.40 2.33
CA ARG A 250 9.14 -5.86 3.10
C ARG A 250 9.85 -6.94 3.92
N SER A 251 9.17 -8.01 4.27
CA SER A 251 9.71 -9.08 5.11
C SER A 251 10.47 -10.13 4.34
N THR A 252 10.13 -10.38 3.07
CA THR A 252 10.77 -11.41 2.22
C THR A 252 11.53 -10.81 1.05
N GLY A 253 11.31 -9.54 0.72
CA GLY A 253 11.86 -8.89 -0.47
C GLY A 253 11.21 -9.34 -1.79
N GLU A 254 10.15 -10.15 -1.72
CA GLU A 254 9.45 -10.63 -2.91
C GLU A 254 8.53 -9.56 -3.48
N THR A 255 8.43 -9.52 -4.79
CA THR A 255 7.52 -8.64 -5.53
C THR A 255 6.43 -9.46 -6.19
N PHE A 256 5.19 -9.00 -6.05
CA PHE A 256 4.03 -9.62 -6.65
C PHE A 256 3.32 -8.65 -7.60
N LEU A 257 2.88 -9.17 -8.75
CA LEU A 257 1.90 -8.52 -9.60
C LEU A 257 0.54 -9.20 -9.36
N VAL A 258 -0.43 -8.42 -8.90
CA VAL A 258 -1.79 -8.89 -8.68
C VAL A 258 -2.68 -8.34 -9.77
N LYS A 259 -3.33 -9.22 -10.54
CA LYS A 259 -4.40 -8.88 -11.49
C LYS A 259 -5.74 -9.11 -10.83
N LEU A 260 -6.53 -8.05 -10.72
CA LEU A 260 -7.85 -8.08 -10.12
C LEU A 260 -8.91 -7.95 -11.21
N PHE A 261 -9.79 -8.95 -11.33
CA PHE A 261 -10.88 -9.02 -12.30
C PHE A 261 -12.19 -8.62 -11.64
N ARG A 262 -12.83 -7.57 -12.14
CA ARG A 262 -14.08 -7.06 -11.58
C ARG A 262 -15.12 -6.85 -12.67
N GLN A 263 -16.36 -7.20 -12.38
CA GLN A 263 -17.48 -7.06 -13.30
C GLN A 263 -18.53 -6.12 -12.72
N THR A 264 -19.14 -5.36 -13.59
CA THR A 264 -20.31 -4.55 -13.26
C THR A 264 -21.50 -5.45 -12.98
N VAL A 265 -22.15 -5.26 -11.84
CA VAL A 265 -23.37 -5.97 -11.47
C VAL A 265 -24.46 -4.92 -11.25
N ASP A 266 -25.59 -5.10 -11.93
CA ASP A 266 -26.74 -4.25 -11.73
C ASP A 266 -27.31 -4.43 -10.32
N GLY A 267 -27.39 -3.34 -9.58
CA GLY A 267 -27.96 -3.34 -8.24
C GLY A 267 -29.48 -3.46 -8.31
N THR A 268 -30.02 -4.65 -8.23
CA THR A 268 -31.48 -4.91 -8.16
C THR A 268 -32.12 -4.53 -6.82
N SER A 269 -31.37 -3.93 -5.89
CA SER A 269 -31.92 -3.49 -4.61
C SER A 269 -32.52 -2.09 -4.75
N LEU A 270 -33.81 -1.96 -4.44
CA LEU A 270 -34.66 -0.74 -4.48
C LEU A 270 -34.10 0.49 -3.74
N LYS A 271 -33.00 0.37 -2.99
CA LYS A 271 -32.44 1.46 -2.16
C LYS A 271 -31.15 2.10 -2.66
N VAL A 272 -30.49 1.58 -3.70
CA VAL A 272 -29.23 2.13 -4.19
C VAL A 272 -29.18 2.08 -5.72
N LYS A 273 -29.57 3.15 -6.38
CA LYS A 273 -29.30 3.36 -7.81
C LYS A 273 -27.79 3.55 -8.01
N GLY A 274 -27.17 2.75 -8.85
CA GLY A 274 -25.79 2.90 -9.30
C GLY A 274 -25.10 1.57 -9.58
N THR A 275 -24.30 1.57 -10.62
CA THR A 275 -23.48 0.45 -11.09
C THR A 275 -22.50 0.02 -10.00
N LYS A 276 -22.42 -1.26 -9.73
CA LYS A 276 -21.59 -1.85 -8.68
C LYS A 276 -20.55 -2.76 -9.32
N LEU A 277 -19.28 -2.53 -9.02
CA LEU A 277 -18.23 -3.46 -9.38
C LEU A 277 -18.13 -4.57 -8.34
N LYS A 278 -18.12 -5.82 -8.78
CA LYS A 278 -17.93 -7.00 -7.94
C LYS A 278 -16.71 -7.76 -8.40
N THR A 279 -15.89 -8.18 -7.46
CA THR A 279 -14.72 -9.02 -7.72
C THR A 279 -15.15 -10.41 -8.18
N LYS A 280 -14.57 -10.87 -9.29
CA LYS A 280 -14.83 -12.17 -9.91
C LYS A 280 -13.63 -13.11 -9.86
N GLY A 281 -12.41 -12.55 -9.82
CA GLY A 281 -11.20 -13.34 -9.76
C GLY A 281 -9.98 -12.51 -9.40
N VAL A 282 -8.95 -13.19 -8.95
CA VAL A 282 -7.63 -12.64 -8.65
C VAL A 282 -6.59 -13.58 -9.20
N MET A 283 -5.59 -13.07 -9.89
CA MET A 283 -4.38 -13.81 -10.25
C MET A 283 -3.18 -13.14 -9.61
N VAL A 284 -2.32 -13.92 -8.99
CA VAL A 284 -1.09 -13.45 -8.37
C VAL A 284 0.10 -14.04 -9.12
N PHE A 285 1.05 -13.18 -9.44
CA PHE A 285 2.30 -13.55 -10.10
C PHE A 285 3.47 -13.09 -9.23
N LYS A 286 4.39 -13.99 -8.93
CA LYS A 286 5.67 -13.65 -8.34
C LYS A 286 6.58 -13.11 -9.45
N VAL A 287 7.10 -11.90 -9.27
CA VAL A 287 7.92 -11.19 -10.27
C VAL A 287 9.35 -11.13 -9.79
N ASP A 288 10.29 -11.58 -10.64
CA ASP A 288 11.73 -11.48 -10.38
C ASP A 288 12.35 -10.24 -11.06
N ASP A 289 13.65 -10.02 -10.79
CA ASP A 289 14.39 -8.88 -11.33
C ASP A 289 14.65 -9.00 -12.85
N HIS A 290 14.46 -10.18 -13.42
CA HIS A 290 14.61 -10.45 -14.87
C HIS A 290 13.30 -10.26 -15.64
N GLY A 291 12.19 -9.96 -14.95
CA GLY A 291 10.87 -9.79 -15.57
C GLY A 291 10.11 -11.10 -15.75
N ASN A 292 10.52 -12.19 -15.12
CA ASN A 292 9.71 -13.39 -15.10
C ASN A 292 8.55 -13.20 -14.11
N ALA A 293 7.32 -13.38 -14.59
CA ALA A 293 6.10 -13.30 -13.82
C ALA A 293 5.49 -14.71 -13.73
N VAL A 294 5.74 -15.39 -12.62
CA VAL A 294 5.32 -16.77 -12.39
C VAL A 294 4.00 -16.79 -11.67
N TYR A 295 2.95 -17.35 -12.29
CA TYR A 295 1.66 -17.52 -11.63
C TYR A 295 1.83 -18.40 -10.39
N THR A 296 1.21 -17.97 -9.29
CA THR A 296 1.25 -18.71 -8.03
C THR A 296 -0.08 -18.69 -7.30
N GLN A 297 -0.43 -19.84 -6.73
CA GLN A 297 -1.52 -20.00 -5.78
C GLN A 297 -1.00 -20.11 -4.34
N ASP A 298 0.32 -19.96 -4.17
CA ASP A 298 0.98 -20.01 -2.88
C ASP A 298 1.98 -18.87 -2.72
N ILE A 299 1.70 -17.98 -1.77
CA ILE A 299 2.59 -16.90 -1.32
C ILE A 299 3.08 -17.14 0.12
N GLY A 300 2.95 -18.37 0.61
CA GLY A 300 3.40 -18.77 1.95
C GLY A 300 2.65 -18.06 3.07
N ASP A 301 3.40 -17.62 4.08
CA ASP A 301 2.86 -16.90 5.24
C ASP A 301 2.51 -15.42 4.94
N LEU A 302 2.28 -15.07 3.70
CA LEU A 302 1.95 -13.70 3.32
C LEU A 302 0.45 -13.50 3.12
N ALA A 303 0.02 -12.27 3.38
CA ALA A 303 -1.32 -11.77 3.07
C ALA A 303 -1.21 -10.40 2.38
N ILE A 304 -1.88 -10.24 1.25
CA ILE A 304 -1.86 -9.04 0.42
C ILE A 304 -3.12 -8.20 0.69
N PHE A 305 -2.96 -6.87 0.77
CA PHE A 305 -4.05 -5.93 1.01
C PHE A 305 -4.15 -4.93 -0.15
N LEU A 306 -5.31 -4.93 -0.81
CA LEU A 306 -5.63 -4.06 -1.95
C LEU A 306 -6.81 -3.16 -1.61
N SER A 307 -6.65 -1.86 -1.80
CA SER A 307 -7.73 -0.88 -1.65
C SER A 307 -7.42 0.38 -2.46
N LYS A 308 -8.03 1.52 -2.14
CA LYS A 308 -7.61 2.82 -2.69
C LYS A 308 -6.28 3.30 -2.12
N SER A 309 -5.77 2.67 -1.05
CA SER A 309 -4.41 2.90 -0.57
C SER A 309 -3.37 2.23 -1.48
N GLU A 310 -2.11 2.59 -1.29
CA GLU A 310 -0.99 1.84 -1.84
C GLU A 310 -1.07 0.39 -1.36
N PRO A 311 -0.97 -0.60 -2.26
CA PRO A 311 -1.00 -2.00 -1.88
C PRO A 311 0.15 -2.37 -0.94
N PHE A 312 -0.12 -3.25 0.02
CA PHE A 312 0.92 -3.76 0.91
C PHE A 312 0.71 -5.23 1.24
N CYS A 313 1.74 -5.84 1.80
CA CYS A 313 1.68 -7.22 2.22
C CYS A 313 2.33 -7.39 3.61
N VAL A 314 1.80 -8.32 4.38
CA VAL A 314 2.26 -8.63 5.73
C VAL A 314 2.44 -10.12 5.93
N ARG A 315 3.26 -10.52 6.91
CA ARG A 315 3.26 -11.89 7.39
C ARG A 315 2.01 -12.15 8.21
N ALA A 316 1.23 -13.14 7.82
CA ALA A 316 -0.02 -13.47 8.51
C ALA A 316 0.23 -13.91 9.96
N SER A 317 1.30 -14.69 10.19
CA SER A 317 1.69 -15.14 11.54
C SER A 317 2.01 -13.99 12.51
N SER A 318 2.34 -12.80 12.02
CA SER A 318 2.60 -11.62 12.85
C SER A 318 1.32 -10.99 13.41
N PHE A 319 0.16 -11.27 12.83
CA PHE A 319 -1.11 -10.60 13.18
C PHE A 319 -2.23 -11.62 13.41
N PRO A 320 -2.68 -11.82 14.66
CA PRO A 320 -3.75 -12.78 14.98
C PRO A 320 -5.01 -12.54 14.15
N GLY A 321 -5.45 -13.57 13.42
CA GLY A 321 -6.65 -13.57 12.61
C GLY A 321 -6.43 -13.15 11.15
N VAL A 322 -5.23 -12.72 10.75
CA VAL A 322 -4.84 -12.63 9.34
C VAL A 322 -4.58 -14.05 8.82
N SER A 323 -5.23 -14.41 7.74
CA SER A 323 -5.04 -15.71 7.12
C SER A 323 -3.89 -15.66 6.11
N PRO A 324 -2.94 -16.61 6.15
CA PRO A 324 -1.88 -16.70 5.15
C PRO A 324 -2.46 -17.05 3.78
N ASN A 325 -1.74 -16.72 2.74
CA ASN A 325 -2.10 -17.06 1.37
C ASN A 325 -3.44 -16.48 0.90
N HIS A 326 -3.75 -15.26 1.38
CA HIS A 326 -4.98 -14.53 1.05
C HIS A 326 -4.71 -13.17 0.43
N VAL A 327 -5.64 -12.72 -0.41
CA VAL A 327 -5.73 -11.34 -0.90
C VAL A 327 -6.99 -10.70 -0.31
N TYR A 328 -6.79 -9.66 0.48
CA TYR A 328 -7.84 -8.84 1.09
C TYR A 328 -8.12 -7.64 0.19
N MET A 329 -9.37 -7.39 -0.12
CA MET A 329 -9.79 -6.31 -1.01
C MET A 329 -10.83 -5.43 -0.33
N LEU A 330 -10.66 -4.12 -0.45
CA LEU A 330 -11.58 -3.12 0.08
C LEU A 330 -11.83 -2.04 -0.99
N ASP A 331 -13.09 -1.86 -1.35
CA ASP A 331 -13.53 -0.80 -2.24
C ASP A 331 -14.76 -0.08 -1.66
N VAL A 332 -15.22 0.98 -2.27
CA VAL A 332 -16.36 1.81 -1.82
C VAL A 332 -17.61 0.98 -1.49
N ARG A 333 -17.83 -0.12 -2.19
CA ARG A 333 -19.06 -0.95 -2.05
C ARG A 333 -18.79 -2.43 -1.82
N GLU A 334 -17.53 -2.83 -1.66
CA GLU A 334 -17.16 -4.23 -1.50
C GLU A 334 -16.02 -4.38 -0.50
N VAL A 335 -16.14 -5.37 0.36
CA VAL A 335 -15.00 -5.99 1.02
C VAL A 335 -14.98 -7.46 0.63
N ALA A 336 -13.85 -7.94 0.16
CA ALA A 336 -13.73 -9.31 -0.31
C ALA A 336 -12.41 -9.94 0.16
N TYR A 337 -12.45 -11.25 0.33
CA TYR A 337 -11.35 -12.11 0.72
C TYR A 337 -11.20 -13.19 -0.33
N PHE A 338 -10.03 -13.23 -0.94
CA PHE A 338 -9.70 -14.24 -1.93
C PHE A 338 -8.64 -15.18 -1.36
N LYS A 339 -8.97 -16.47 -1.32
CA LYS A 339 -8.03 -17.51 -0.93
C LYS A 339 -7.34 -18.06 -2.17
N LEU A 340 -6.01 -17.99 -2.20
CA LEU A 340 -5.24 -18.34 -3.39
C LEU A 340 -5.25 -19.84 -3.69
N THR A 341 -5.24 -20.70 -2.66
CA THR A 341 -5.12 -22.15 -2.82
C THR A 341 -6.25 -22.81 -3.59
N ASP A 342 -7.47 -22.29 -3.47
CA ASP A 342 -8.67 -22.86 -4.09
C ASP A 342 -9.46 -21.84 -4.92
N SER A 343 -8.89 -20.63 -5.08
CA SER A 343 -9.50 -19.52 -5.81
C SER A 343 -10.88 -19.11 -5.29
N SER A 344 -11.22 -19.43 -4.05
CA SER A 344 -12.50 -19.08 -3.43
C SER A 344 -12.56 -17.61 -3.06
N ILE A 345 -13.74 -16.99 -3.26
CA ILE A 345 -14.01 -15.59 -2.94
C ILE A 345 -15.15 -15.51 -1.94
N ILE A 346 -14.92 -14.82 -0.83
CA ILE A 346 -15.97 -14.39 0.09
C ILE A 346 -16.09 -12.89 -0.04
N SER A 347 -17.25 -12.39 -0.43
CA SER A 347 -17.47 -10.97 -0.71
C SER A 347 -18.73 -10.48 0.00
N TYR A 348 -18.58 -9.34 0.68
CA TYR A 348 -19.66 -8.64 1.37
C TYR A 348 -19.89 -7.27 0.76
N THR A 349 -21.16 -6.92 0.60
CA THR A 349 -21.54 -5.58 0.15
C THR A 349 -21.76 -4.69 1.35
N HIS A 350 -20.97 -3.63 1.43
CA HIS A 350 -21.11 -2.56 2.39
C HIS A 350 -20.65 -1.25 1.75
N ARG A 351 -21.21 -0.11 2.19
CA ARG A 351 -20.77 1.19 1.70
C ARG A 351 -19.70 1.74 2.63
N PHE A 352 -18.48 1.82 2.12
CA PHE A 352 -17.34 2.40 2.81
C PHE A 352 -17.13 3.83 2.33
N LYS A 353 -17.04 4.77 3.24
CA LYS A 353 -16.77 6.19 2.94
C LYS A 353 -15.29 6.44 2.72
N ALA A 354 -14.45 5.81 3.54
CA ALA A 354 -13.00 5.85 3.45
C ALA A 354 -12.44 4.43 3.17
N PRO A 355 -12.47 3.97 1.92
CA PRO A 355 -12.10 2.60 1.55
C PRO A 355 -10.57 2.43 1.48
N TYR A 356 -9.90 2.70 2.59
CA TYR A 356 -8.46 2.59 2.73
C TYR A 356 -8.11 1.52 3.75
N PHE A 357 -7.26 0.55 3.36
CA PHE A 357 -6.52 -0.24 4.34
C PHE A 357 -5.35 0.58 4.86
N CYS A 358 -5.21 0.62 6.18
CA CYS A 358 -4.04 1.15 6.85
C CYS A 358 -3.09 -0.02 7.15
N PRO A 359 -1.83 0.05 6.68
CA PRO A 359 -0.83 -0.97 7.01
C PRO A 359 -0.49 -0.93 8.51
N PRO A 360 0.18 -1.97 9.04
CA PRO A 360 0.65 -1.98 10.42
C PRO A 360 1.46 -0.74 10.76
N GLN A 361 1.14 -0.12 11.90
CA GLN A 361 1.83 1.05 12.43
C GLN A 361 2.54 0.69 13.73
N ASN A 362 3.72 1.24 13.96
CA ASN A 362 4.43 1.08 15.21
C ASN A 362 3.67 1.81 16.33
N ILE A 363 3.49 1.15 17.46
CA ILE A 363 2.90 1.75 18.64
C ILE A 363 4.06 2.32 19.45
N GLU A 364 4.11 3.64 19.56
CA GLU A 364 5.00 4.34 20.48
C GLU A 364 4.31 4.43 21.85
N TYR A 365 5.04 4.11 22.92
CA TYR A 365 4.57 4.16 24.32
C TYR A 365 5.10 5.40 25.01
#